data_6fa42dcfde4533b2798c2314f25a1c35
#
_entry.id   6fa42dcfde4533b2798c2314f25a1c35
#
_cell.length_a   1.000
_cell.length_b   1.000
_cell.length_c   1.000
_cell.angle_alpha   90.00
_cell.angle_beta   90.00
_cell.angle_gamma   90.00
#
_symmetry.space_group_name_H-M   'P 1'
#
loop_
_entity.id
_entity.type
_entity.pdbx_description
1 polymer ?
#
loop_
_entity_poly.entity_id
_entity_poly.type
_entity_poly.pdbx_seq_one_letter_code
_entity_poly.pdbx_strand_id
1 'polypeptide(L)'
;MSTNYTVTLTDTQKKSLEYASVSNQEWIDNAVKNRCRKAKDEIISLNAKHCNANSIAIATGEDAQVTQAYTLGVVKTAADRNKD
;
A
#
# COMPACT_ATOMS: atom_id res chain seq x y z
N MET A 1 -5.85 -7.99 -10.46
CA MET A 1 -6.12 -9.19 -9.63
C MET A 1 -6.03 -8.85 -8.16
N SER A 2 -6.82 -9.54 -7.37
CA SER A 2 -6.83 -9.33 -5.92
C SER A 2 -6.09 -10.45 -5.20
N THR A 3 -5.41 -10.10 -4.11
CA THR A 3 -4.70 -11.07 -3.30
C THR A 3 -5.30 -11.05 -1.89
N ASN A 4 -5.55 -12.24 -1.34
CA ASN A 4 -6.11 -12.36 0.00
C ASN A 4 -5.01 -12.62 1.03
N TYR A 5 -5.09 -11.93 2.14
CA TYR A 5 -4.19 -12.15 3.27
C TYR A 5 -5.01 -12.45 4.52
N THR A 6 -4.49 -13.30 5.37
CA THR A 6 -5.17 -13.72 6.59
C THR A 6 -4.44 -13.17 7.81
N VAL A 7 -5.19 -12.61 8.76
CA VAL A 7 -4.65 -12.16 10.04
C VAL A 7 -5.21 -13.09 11.11
N THR A 8 -4.33 -13.70 11.91
CA THR A 8 -4.70 -14.58 12.99
C THR A 8 -4.48 -13.89 14.33
N LEU A 9 -5.49 -13.84 15.16
CA LEU A 9 -5.42 -13.19 16.47
C LEU A 9 -5.52 -14.25 17.56
N THR A 10 -4.77 -14.05 18.65
CA THR A 10 -4.95 -14.85 19.87
C THR A 10 -6.28 -14.46 20.52
N ASP A 11 -6.76 -15.27 21.46
CA ASP A 11 -8.01 -14.95 22.17
C ASP A 11 -7.93 -13.59 22.87
N THR A 12 -6.79 -13.27 23.48
CA THR A 12 -6.60 -11.99 24.14
C THR A 12 -6.63 -10.82 23.15
N GLN A 13 -5.98 -11.00 22.00
CA GLN A 13 -5.99 -9.97 20.94
C GLN A 13 -7.39 -9.76 20.38
N LYS A 14 -8.13 -10.87 20.17
CA LYS A 14 -9.51 -10.79 19.69
C LYS A 14 -10.37 -10.01 20.66
N LYS A 15 -10.32 -10.36 21.95
CA LYS A 15 -11.10 -9.68 22.99
C LYS A 15 -10.72 -8.21 23.11
N SER A 16 -9.43 -7.91 22.98
CA SER A 16 -8.95 -6.52 23.04
C SER A 16 -9.50 -5.69 21.89
N LEU A 17 -9.49 -6.24 20.69
CA LEU A 17 -10.03 -5.55 19.52
C LEU A 17 -11.54 -5.38 19.60
N GLU A 18 -12.25 -6.39 20.13
CA GLU A 18 -13.69 -6.31 20.35
C GLU A 18 -14.07 -5.19 21.31
N TYR A 19 -13.20 -4.87 22.24
CA TYR A 19 -13.40 -3.71 23.13
C TYR A 19 -13.32 -2.38 22.33
N ALA A 20 -12.44 -2.32 21.33
CA ALA A 20 -12.15 -1.08 20.59
C ALA A 20 -13.00 -0.90 19.35
N SER A 21 -13.63 -1.97 18.83
CA SER A 21 -14.37 -1.88 17.57
C SER A 21 -15.64 -2.70 17.60
N VAL A 22 -16.65 -2.28 16.85
CA VAL A 22 -17.93 -2.98 16.72
C VAL A 22 -17.75 -4.25 15.89
N SER A 23 -16.89 -4.21 14.88
CA SER A 23 -16.58 -5.34 14.03
C SER A 23 -15.08 -5.44 13.81
N ASN A 24 -14.48 -6.55 14.26
CA ASN A 24 -13.04 -6.77 14.11
C ASN A 24 -12.65 -6.82 12.64
N GLN A 25 -13.43 -7.52 11.82
CA GLN A 25 -13.14 -7.67 10.40
C GLN A 25 -13.17 -6.32 9.69
N GLU A 26 -14.17 -5.53 9.96
CA GLU A 26 -14.30 -4.20 9.36
C GLU A 26 -13.15 -3.28 9.78
N TRP A 27 -12.77 -3.32 11.06
CA TRP A 27 -11.66 -2.52 11.56
C TRP A 27 -10.35 -2.89 10.87
N ILE A 28 -10.08 -4.20 10.75
CA ILE A 28 -8.87 -4.70 10.09
C ILE A 28 -8.86 -4.28 8.61
N ASP A 29 -9.98 -4.48 7.91
CA ASP A 29 -10.10 -4.12 6.51
C ASP A 29 -9.84 -2.63 6.29
N ASN A 30 -10.45 -1.79 7.11
CA ASN A 30 -10.31 -0.34 7.00
C ASN A 30 -8.88 0.12 7.31
N ALA A 31 -8.25 -0.44 8.34
CA ALA A 31 -6.89 -0.09 8.71
C ALA A 31 -5.90 -0.42 7.59
N VAL A 32 -6.03 -1.62 7.00
CA VAL A 32 -5.16 -2.06 5.92
C VAL A 32 -5.39 -1.22 4.67
N LYS A 33 -6.63 -0.98 4.30
CA LYS A 33 -6.97 -0.19 3.11
C LYS A 33 -6.50 1.26 3.25
N ASN A 34 -6.61 1.84 4.43
CA ASN A 34 -6.10 3.19 4.70
C ASN A 34 -4.58 3.25 4.53
N ARG A 35 -3.87 2.25 5.02
CA ARG A 35 -2.41 2.20 4.87
C ARG A 35 -2.01 2.05 3.40
N CYS A 36 -2.74 1.22 2.66
CA CYS A 36 -2.53 1.04 1.22
C CYS A 36 -2.75 2.34 0.46
N ARG A 37 -3.81 3.07 0.80
CA ARG A 37 -4.11 4.36 0.15
C ARG A 37 -3.00 5.37 0.37
N LYS A 38 -2.51 5.49 1.60
CA LYS A 38 -1.42 6.41 1.92
C LYS A 38 -0.14 6.05 1.17
N ALA A 39 0.20 4.76 1.13
CA ALA A 39 1.37 4.28 0.42
C ALA A 39 1.24 4.51 -1.10
N LYS A 40 0.05 4.26 -1.65
CA LYS A 40 -0.22 4.49 -3.08
C LYS A 40 -0.02 5.97 -3.43
N ASP A 41 -0.58 6.87 -2.63
CA ASP A 41 -0.47 8.30 -2.88
C ASP A 41 0.99 8.75 -2.87
N GLU A 42 1.79 8.21 -1.97
CA GLU A 42 3.22 8.50 -1.91
C GLU A 42 3.95 8.00 -3.16
N ILE A 43 3.66 6.77 -3.58
CA ILE A 43 4.26 6.20 -4.81
C ILE A 43 3.94 7.06 -6.01
N ILE A 44 2.68 7.45 -6.17
CA ILE A 44 2.23 8.26 -7.31
C ILE A 44 2.93 9.63 -7.31
N SER A 45 3.07 10.24 -6.14
CA SER A 45 3.77 11.52 -6.00
C SER A 45 5.24 11.42 -6.41
N LEU A 46 5.93 10.39 -5.94
CA LEU A 46 7.33 10.15 -6.29
C LEU A 46 7.49 9.87 -7.79
N ASN A 47 6.57 9.10 -8.35
CA ASN A 47 6.57 8.80 -9.77
C ASN A 47 6.39 10.06 -10.62
N ALA A 48 5.46 10.93 -10.24
CA ALA A 48 5.22 12.18 -10.96
C ALA A 48 6.45 13.08 -10.93
N LYS A 49 7.12 13.19 -9.79
CA LYS A 49 8.36 13.96 -9.67
C LYS A 49 9.44 13.44 -10.59
N HIS A 50 9.63 12.12 -10.58
CA HIS A 50 10.66 11.49 -11.42
C HIS A 50 10.37 11.68 -12.90
N CYS A 51 9.12 11.44 -13.31
CA CYS A 51 8.72 11.57 -14.72
C CYS A 51 8.89 13.03 -15.21
N ASN A 52 8.48 13.99 -14.39
CA ASN A 52 8.62 15.40 -14.75
C ASN A 52 10.09 15.82 -14.86
N ALA A 53 10.93 15.32 -13.97
CA ALA A 53 12.36 15.66 -13.97
C ALA A 53 13.10 15.05 -15.17
N ASN A 54 12.59 13.96 -15.73
CA ASN A 54 13.27 13.22 -16.81
C ASN A 54 12.50 13.24 -18.13
N SER A 55 11.48 14.09 -18.24
CA SER A 55 10.67 14.24 -19.46
C SER A 55 10.02 12.92 -19.90
N ILE A 56 9.58 12.12 -18.93
CA ILE A 56 8.87 10.86 -19.17
C ILE A 56 7.38 11.13 -19.03
N ALA A 57 6.58 10.63 -19.98
CA ALA A 57 5.13 10.74 -19.91
C ALA A 57 4.60 9.92 -18.74
N ILE A 58 3.78 10.55 -17.89
CA ILE A 58 3.16 9.88 -16.76
C ILE A 58 2.04 8.96 -17.26
N ALA A 59 2.03 7.70 -16.79
CA ALA A 59 1.01 6.74 -17.18
C ALA A 59 -0.39 7.23 -16.76
N THR A 60 -1.41 6.80 -17.50
CA THR A 60 -2.78 7.21 -17.24
C THR A 60 -3.45 6.25 -16.25
N GLY A 61 -3.95 6.82 -15.15
CA GLY A 61 -4.64 6.05 -14.10
C GLY A 61 -3.70 5.61 -12.98
N GLU A 62 -4.28 5.46 -11.79
CA GLU A 62 -3.47 5.17 -10.60
C GLU A 62 -2.74 3.84 -10.67
N ASP A 63 -3.43 2.79 -11.13
CA ASP A 63 -2.82 1.45 -11.24
C ASP A 63 -1.61 1.48 -12.16
N ALA A 64 -1.75 2.13 -13.31
CA ALA A 64 -0.66 2.24 -14.27
C ALA A 64 0.51 3.08 -13.75
N GLN A 65 0.20 4.12 -12.97
CA GLN A 65 1.23 4.97 -12.38
C GLN A 65 2.03 4.24 -11.31
N VAL A 66 1.38 3.43 -10.49
CA VAL A 66 2.07 2.60 -9.50
C VAL A 66 2.98 1.59 -10.21
N THR A 67 2.48 0.92 -11.24
CA THR A 67 3.26 -0.02 -12.04
C THR A 67 4.46 0.69 -12.67
N GLN A 68 4.24 1.87 -13.24
CA GLN A 68 5.31 2.67 -13.87
C GLN A 68 6.42 2.99 -12.86
N ALA A 69 6.05 3.35 -11.62
CA ALA A 69 7.03 3.68 -10.59
C ALA A 69 7.94 2.50 -10.28
N TYR A 70 7.39 1.29 -10.21
CA TYR A 70 8.21 0.08 -10.01
C TYR A 70 9.05 -0.23 -11.25
N THR A 71 8.47 -0.12 -12.43
CA THR A 71 9.17 -0.39 -13.70
C THR A 71 10.36 0.53 -13.90
N LEU A 72 10.21 1.80 -13.58
CA LEU A 72 11.28 2.81 -13.72
C LEU A 72 12.29 2.78 -12.56
N GLY A 73 12.05 1.96 -11.55
CA GLY A 73 12.93 1.91 -10.39
C GLY A 73 12.81 3.11 -9.45
N VAL A 74 11.73 3.88 -9.57
CA VAL A 74 11.49 5.02 -8.68
C VAL A 74 11.26 4.53 -7.26
N VAL A 75 10.55 3.40 -7.13
CA VAL A 75 10.28 2.76 -5.85
C VAL A 75 10.63 1.29 -5.91
N LYS A 76 10.88 0.70 -4.74
CA LYS A 76 11.12 -0.72 -4.56
C LYS A 76 10.23 -1.22 -3.43
N THR A 77 9.95 -2.52 -3.39
CA THR A 77 9.25 -3.09 -2.24
C THR A 77 10.11 -2.91 -0.99
N ALA A 78 9.47 -2.87 0.18
CA ALA A 78 10.22 -2.79 1.45
C ALA A 78 11.15 -3.99 1.60
N ALA A 79 10.72 -5.17 1.12
CA ALA A 79 11.56 -6.38 1.16
C ALA A 79 12.83 -6.19 0.33
N ASP A 80 12.73 -5.61 -0.86
CA ASP A 80 13.89 -5.35 -1.72
C ASP A 80 14.83 -4.32 -1.11
N ARG A 81 14.29 -3.28 -0.46
CA ARG A 81 15.12 -2.27 0.21
C ARG A 81 15.87 -2.85 1.40
N ASN A 82 15.27 -3.84 2.08
CA ASN A 82 15.91 -4.47 3.24
C ASN A 82 17.00 -5.47 2.90
N LYS A 83 17.15 -5.86 1.63
CA LYS A 83 18.22 -6.76 1.19
C LYS A 83 19.59 -6.09 1.14
N ASP A 84 19.63 -4.79 1.04
CA ASP A 84 20.86 -4.01 0.98
C ASP A 84 21.28 -3.56 2.42
#